data_73226fb5632b6ea150efcefd62d0595f
#
_entry.id   73226fb5632b6ea150efcefd62d0595f
#
_cell.length_a   1.000
_cell.length_b   1.000
_cell.length_c   1.000
_cell.angle_alpha   90.00
_cell.angle_beta   90.00
_cell.angle_gamma   90.00
#
_symmetry.space_group_name_H-M   'P 1'
#
loop_
_entity.id
_entity.type
_entity.pdbx_description
1 polymer ?
#
loop_
_entity_poly.entity_id
_entity_poly.type
_entity_poly.pdbx_seq_one_letter_code
_entity_poly.pdbx_strand_id
1 'polypeptide(L)'
;FRAIQWGGGATSGTIDNLGTIGTSATPTGINSQGSGLTLNNSQGGSNGLQFMGNLPDNYNIVINSTTDYGKLISYSNNWNQINGTMDVGIDSRSSVAAGTYQDVFSARLSSSRDFASSHFDSLTGTFDTYNWELTSRTVSDIVYWDLTFTNSRTSYTTRVTTTKLSKIAEIFETINTRGN
;
A
#
# COMPACT_ATOMS: atom_id res chain seq x y z
N PHE A 1 -16.03 2.63 21.27
CA PHE A 1 -14.66 2.54 21.77
C PHE A 1 -13.69 2.68 20.62
N ARG A 2 -12.59 3.43 20.81
CA ARG A 2 -11.51 3.65 19.85
C ARG A 2 -10.25 3.02 20.43
N ALA A 3 -9.51 2.25 19.63
CA ALA A 3 -8.27 1.66 20.14
C ALA A 3 -7.16 2.72 20.24
N ILE A 4 -7.03 3.59 19.21
CA ILE A 4 -6.09 4.71 19.20
C ILE A 4 -6.82 5.97 18.74
N GLN A 5 -6.55 7.08 19.42
CA GLN A 5 -6.95 8.41 18.96
C GLN A 5 -5.70 9.25 18.68
N TRP A 6 -5.56 9.69 17.43
CA TRP A 6 -4.60 10.69 17.02
C TRP A 6 -5.25 12.06 17.16
N GLY A 7 -4.86 12.82 18.20
CA GLY A 7 -5.57 14.04 18.60
C GLY A 7 -5.41 15.21 17.63
N GLY A 8 -6.40 16.11 17.60
CA GLY A 8 -6.40 17.28 16.70
C GLY A 8 -5.28 18.30 16.93
N GLY A 9 -4.55 18.22 18.04
CA GLY A 9 -3.33 19.01 18.29
C GLY A 9 -2.03 18.33 17.91
N ALA A 10 -2.07 17.07 17.46
CA ALA A 10 -0.89 16.35 17.00
C ALA A 10 -0.50 16.80 15.60
N THR A 11 0.76 17.13 15.40
CA THR A 11 1.32 17.66 14.15
C THR A 11 2.41 16.79 13.52
N SER A 12 2.90 15.79 14.26
CA SER A 12 3.85 14.79 13.74
C SER A 12 3.94 13.58 14.67
N GLY A 13 4.20 12.42 14.11
CA GLY A 13 4.48 11.18 14.83
C GLY A 13 4.29 9.94 14.00
N THR A 14 4.72 8.81 14.54
CA THR A 14 4.67 7.52 13.86
C THR A 14 3.89 6.51 14.69
N ILE A 15 3.05 5.74 14.02
CA ILE A 15 2.43 4.53 14.56
C ILE A 15 2.98 3.34 13.78
N ASP A 16 3.72 2.46 14.46
CA ASP A 16 4.15 1.17 13.93
C ASP A 16 3.16 0.08 14.36
N ASN A 17 2.26 -0.31 13.46
CA ASN A 17 1.34 -1.43 13.69
C ASN A 17 1.89 -2.70 13.06
N LEU A 18 2.65 -3.46 13.82
CA LEU A 18 3.16 -4.79 13.46
C LEU A 18 2.32 -5.93 14.04
N GLY A 19 1.14 -5.62 14.55
CA GLY A 19 0.23 -6.56 15.19
C GLY A 19 -1.21 -6.27 14.85
N THR A 20 -2.07 -6.25 15.85
CA THR A 20 -3.51 -6.00 15.69
C THR A 20 -3.97 -4.83 16.55
N ILE A 21 -4.52 -3.82 15.94
CA ILE A 21 -5.19 -2.69 16.58
C ILE A 21 -6.69 -2.82 16.34
N GLY A 22 -7.48 -2.89 17.41
CA GLY A 22 -8.92 -3.14 17.33
C GLY A 22 -9.24 -4.62 17.11
N THR A 23 -10.50 -4.98 17.35
CA THR A 23 -11.04 -6.33 17.12
C THR A 23 -12.38 -6.22 16.42
N SER A 24 -12.93 -7.34 15.94
CA SER A 24 -14.30 -7.40 15.41
C SER A 24 -15.37 -6.92 16.39
N ALA A 25 -15.10 -7.01 17.70
CA ALA A 25 -16.00 -6.54 18.77
C ALA A 25 -15.84 -5.02 19.06
N THR A 26 -14.71 -4.42 18.65
CA THR A 26 -14.45 -2.97 18.75
C THR A 26 -14.03 -2.44 17.38
N PRO A 27 -15.00 -2.08 16.52
CA PRO A 27 -14.76 -1.85 15.10
C PRO A 27 -13.95 -0.59 14.78
N THR A 28 -13.41 0.14 15.74
CA THR A 28 -12.64 1.36 15.49
C THR A 28 -11.20 1.17 15.91
N GLY A 29 -10.31 0.94 14.94
CA GLY A 29 -8.88 0.87 15.15
C GLY A 29 -8.28 2.23 15.48
N ILE A 30 -8.05 3.06 14.47
CA ILE A 30 -7.48 4.42 14.62
C ILE A 30 -8.52 5.46 14.24
N ASN A 31 -8.68 6.48 15.08
CA ASN A 31 -9.39 7.70 14.74
C ASN A 31 -8.41 8.86 14.73
N SER A 32 -8.19 9.46 13.58
CA SER A 32 -7.27 10.57 13.40
C SER A 32 -8.02 11.89 13.23
N GLN A 33 -7.62 12.89 14.03
CA GLN A 33 -8.08 14.27 13.94
C GLN A 33 -6.91 15.25 13.76
N GLY A 34 -5.67 14.78 13.93
CA GLY A 34 -4.45 15.54 13.74
C GLY A 34 -3.90 15.44 12.33
N SER A 35 -2.68 15.93 12.15
CA SER A 35 -1.87 15.86 10.92
C SER A 35 -0.50 15.26 11.21
N GLY A 36 0.35 15.11 10.21
CA GLY A 36 1.73 14.65 10.36
C GLY A 36 1.87 13.21 10.82
N LEU A 37 0.83 12.36 10.64
CA LEU A 37 0.89 10.97 11.02
C LEU A 37 1.61 10.16 9.94
N THR A 38 2.66 9.43 10.34
CA THR A 38 3.20 8.30 9.58
C THR A 38 2.65 7.01 10.17
N LEU A 39 1.99 6.21 9.34
CA LEU A 39 1.40 4.93 9.74
C LEU A 39 2.05 3.79 8.98
N ASN A 40 2.83 2.96 9.67
CA ASN A 40 3.35 1.71 9.12
C ASN A 40 2.43 0.57 9.56
N ASN A 41 1.90 -0.22 8.64
CA ASN A 41 0.84 -1.18 8.96
C ASN A 41 1.09 -2.55 8.33
N SER A 42 1.15 -3.60 9.17
CA SER A 42 1.18 -5.00 8.76
C SER A 42 -0.16 -5.73 8.96
N GLN A 43 -1.12 -5.10 9.65
CA GLN A 43 -2.41 -5.73 9.94
C GLN A 43 -3.23 -5.93 8.67
N GLY A 44 -3.53 -7.20 8.35
CA GLY A 44 -4.18 -7.60 7.12
C GLY A 44 -5.19 -8.73 7.31
N GLY A 45 -5.33 -9.56 6.28
CA GLY A 45 -6.28 -10.67 6.23
C GLY A 45 -7.73 -10.18 6.20
N SER A 46 -8.62 -10.88 6.91
CA SER A 46 -10.04 -10.51 7.05
C SER A 46 -10.27 -9.35 8.04
N ASN A 47 -9.26 -9.00 8.83
CA ASN A 47 -9.31 -8.00 9.90
C ASN A 47 -8.33 -6.86 9.64
N GLY A 48 -8.34 -6.26 8.45
CA GLY A 48 -7.52 -5.09 8.16
C GLY A 48 -7.74 -3.96 9.17
N LEU A 49 -6.76 -3.06 9.27
CA LEU A 49 -6.79 -1.96 10.22
C LEU A 49 -7.93 -0.99 9.89
N GLN A 50 -8.87 -0.85 10.82
CA GLN A 50 -9.95 0.14 10.71
C GLN A 50 -9.39 1.55 10.94
N PHE A 51 -9.69 2.46 10.02
CA PHE A 51 -9.23 3.84 10.07
C PHE A 51 -10.37 4.82 9.80
N MET A 52 -10.32 5.98 10.44
CA MET A 52 -11.30 7.04 10.25
C MET A 52 -10.72 8.43 10.53
N GLY A 53 -11.30 9.45 9.90
CA GLY A 53 -10.91 10.85 10.08
C GLY A 53 -9.85 11.30 9.09
N ASN A 54 -8.91 12.13 9.50
CA ASN A 54 -7.85 12.63 8.65
C ASN A 54 -6.88 11.51 8.28
N LEU A 55 -6.66 11.28 6.99
CA LEU A 55 -5.71 10.29 6.50
C LEU A 55 -4.31 10.55 7.07
N PRO A 56 -3.47 9.52 7.25
CA PRO A 56 -2.07 9.74 7.58
C PRO A 56 -1.39 10.47 6.43
N ASP A 57 -0.45 11.36 6.72
CA ASP A 57 0.35 12.02 5.68
C ASP A 57 1.20 10.99 4.92
N ASN A 58 1.69 9.96 5.63
CA ASN A 58 2.41 8.83 5.04
C ASN A 58 1.79 7.51 5.51
N TYR A 59 1.40 6.66 4.57
CA TYR A 59 0.94 5.31 4.85
C TYR A 59 1.86 4.28 4.20
N ASN A 60 2.61 3.54 5.01
CA ASN A 60 3.54 2.52 4.55
C ASN A 60 2.94 1.12 4.77
N ILE A 61 2.73 0.39 3.69
CA ILE A 61 2.26 -0.99 3.71
C ILE A 61 3.44 -1.89 4.10
N VAL A 62 3.30 -2.64 5.19
CA VAL A 62 4.23 -3.71 5.53
C VAL A 62 3.76 -5.00 4.89
N ILE A 63 4.61 -5.61 4.08
CA ILE A 63 4.32 -6.84 3.34
C ILE A 63 5.22 -7.96 3.89
N ASN A 64 4.63 -8.95 4.57
CA ASN A 64 5.34 -10.11 5.08
C ASN A 64 5.39 -11.25 4.06
N SER A 65 4.34 -11.36 3.22
CA SER A 65 4.24 -12.34 2.14
C SER A 65 3.15 -11.94 1.14
N THR A 66 2.94 -12.72 0.10
CA THR A 66 1.86 -12.51 -0.89
C THR A 66 0.45 -12.66 -0.31
N THR A 67 0.30 -13.20 0.90
CA THR A 67 -0.98 -13.40 1.59
C THR A 67 -1.06 -12.69 2.94
N ASP A 68 0.05 -12.14 3.43
CA ASP A 68 0.14 -11.44 4.71
C ASP A 68 0.75 -10.05 4.50
N TYR A 69 -0.10 -9.02 4.48
CA TYR A 69 0.26 -7.64 4.22
C TYR A 69 -0.78 -6.69 4.81
N GLY A 70 -0.35 -5.46 5.07
CA GLY A 70 -1.19 -4.43 5.67
C GLY A 70 -2.37 -4.03 4.80
N LYS A 71 -3.55 -3.94 5.41
CA LYS A 71 -4.80 -3.46 4.80
C LYS A 71 -5.38 -2.34 5.63
N LEU A 72 -5.82 -1.28 4.97
CA LEU A 72 -6.50 -0.15 5.60
C LEU A 72 -7.96 -0.12 5.17
N ILE A 73 -8.86 -0.12 6.15
CA ILE A 73 -10.30 -0.27 5.94
C ILE A 73 -11.05 0.92 6.51
N SER A 74 -11.95 1.50 5.75
CA SER A 74 -12.85 2.56 6.22
C SER A 74 -14.32 2.20 5.96
N TYR A 75 -14.92 1.44 6.87
CA TYR A 75 -16.35 1.07 6.79
C TYR A 75 -17.23 1.88 7.74
N SER A 76 -16.78 3.01 8.17
CA SER A 76 -17.41 3.72 9.24
C SER A 76 -18.86 4.14 8.95
N ASN A 77 -19.69 3.99 9.98
CA ASN A 77 -21.06 4.48 10.03
C ASN A 77 -21.09 6.02 9.99
N ASN A 78 -22.20 6.59 9.61
CA ASN A 78 -22.65 7.97 9.37
C ASN A 78 -21.84 9.19 9.88
N TRP A 79 -20.79 9.05 10.70
CA TRP A 79 -20.14 10.17 11.39
C TRP A 79 -18.66 10.39 11.06
N ASN A 80 -18.04 9.49 10.30
CA ASN A 80 -16.60 9.54 10.11
C ASN A 80 -16.25 9.62 8.62
N GLN A 81 -15.87 10.80 8.21
CA GLN A 81 -15.39 11.09 6.85
C GLN A 81 -13.89 10.76 6.77
N ILE A 82 -13.45 10.31 5.61
CA ILE A 82 -12.04 10.32 5.24
C ILE A 82 -11.73 11.72 4.72
N ASN A 83 -10.68 12.34 5.25
CA ASN A 83 -10.26 13.67 4.85
C ASN A 83 -8.77 13.70 4.54
N GLY A 84 -8.38 14.58 3.61
CA GLY A 84 -6.99 14.80 3.23
C GLY A 84 -6.48 13.83 2.18
N THR A 85 -5.19 13.88 1.95
CA THR A 85 -4.44 13.00 1.06
C THR A 85 -3.38 12.24 1.85
N MET A 86 -2.87 11.14 1.29
CA MET A 86 -1.77 10.39 1.85
C MET A 86 -0.77 10.00 0.77
N ASP A 87 0.50 10.06 1.12
CA ASP A 87 1.55 9.42 0.35
C ASP A 87 1.59 7.93 0.71
N VAL A 88 1.45 7.07 -0.30
CA VAL A 88 1.50 5.63 -0.13
C VAL A 88 2.89 5.11 -0.44
N GLY A 89 3.48 4.43 0.54
CA GLY A 89 4.77 3.78 0.43
C GLY A 89 4.73 2.31 0.80
N ILE A 90 5.86 1.66 0.57
CA ILE A 90 6.12 0.30 1.03
C ILE A 90 7.16 0.38 2.13
N ASP A 91 6.87 -0.19 3.28
CA ASP A 91 7.80 -0.20 4.41
C ASP A 91 9.08 -0.97 4.06
N SER A 92 10.23 -0.45 4.48
CA SER A 92 11.56 -1.03 4.16
C SER A 92 11.77 -2.46 4.70
N ARG A 93 10.95 -2.88 5.66
CA ARG A 93 10.95 -4.24 6.23
C ARG A 93 10.21 -5.26 5.36
N SER A 94 9.57 -4.81 4.28
CA SER A 94 8.70 -5.64 3.45
C SER A 94 9.48 -6.67 2.62
N SER A 95 8.87 -7.84 2.46
CA SER A 95 9.30 -8.90 1.55
C SER A 95 8.35 -8.94 0.35
N VAL A 96 8.73 -8.31 -0.75
CA VAL A 96 7.88 -8.12 -1.92
C VAL A 96 8.18 -9.16 -2.98
N ALA A 97 7.13 -9.68 -3.62
CA ALA A 97 7.20 -10.47 -4.84
C ALA A 97 6.34 -9.82 -5.94
N ALA A 98 6.66 -10.09 -7.21
CA ALA A 98 5.82 -9.66 -8.32
C ALA A 98 4.43 -10.31 -8.22
N GLY A 99 3.38 -9.55 -8.48
CA GLY A 99 1.99 -10.00 -8.40
C GLY A 99 1.07 -8.94 -7.81
N THR A 100 -0.19 -9.31 -7.61
CA THR A 100 -1.23 -8.42 -7.09
C THR A 100 -1.59 -8.76 -5.65
N TYR A 101 -1.51 -7.76 -4.79
CA TYR A 101 -1.92 -7.77 -3.39
C TYR A 101 -3.30 -7.13 -3.30
N GLN A 102 -4.31 -7.94 -3.10
CA GLN A 102 -5.71 -7.52 -3.21
C GLN A 102 -6.19 -6.78 -1.95
N ASP A 103 -7.06 -5.77 -2.17
CA ASP A 103 -7.78 -5.08 -1.09
C ASP A 103 -6.86 -4.39 -0.07
N VAL A 104 -5.73 -3.81 -0.52
CA VAL A 104 -4.84 -3.06 0.38
C VAL A 104 -5.54 -1.84 0.99
N PHE A 105 -6.52 -1.27 0.26
CA PHE A 105 -7.49 -0.31 0.79
C PHE A 105 -8.88 -0.76 0.45
N SER A 106 -9.83 -0.52 1.37
CA SER A 106 -11.25 -0.69 1.08
C SER A 106 -12.11 0.26 1.89
N ALA A 107 -13.14 0.80 1.24
CA ALA A 107 -14.08 1.71 1.88
C ALA A 107 -15.47 1.56 1.25
N ARG A 108 -16.50 1.88 2.04
CA ARG A 108 -17.86 1.94 1.51
C ARG A 108 -18.00 3.11 0.54
N LEU A 109 -18.55 2.86 -0.64
CA LEU A 109 -18.81 3.89 -1.66
C LEU A 109 -19.78 4.94 -1.12
N SER A 110 -19.26 6.14 -0.89
CA SER A 110 -20.06 7.30 -0.56
C SER A 110 -19.23 8.56 -0.82
N SER A 111 -19.88 9.66 -1.15
CA SER A 111 -19.24 10.92 -1.53
C SER A 111 -18.26 11.53 -0.50
N SER A 112 -18.10 10.94 0.65
CA SER A 112 -17.24 11.45 1.74
C SER A 112 -16.53 10.36 2.55
N ARG A 113 -16.52 9.09 2.08
CA ARG A 113 -16.03 7.96 2.89
C ARG A 113 -15.26 6.92 2.09
N ASP A 114 -15.28 7.01 0.78
CA ASP A 114 -14.53 6.13 -0.09
C ASP A 114 -13.07 6.58 -0.19
N PHE A 115 -12.19 5.64 -0.49
CA PHE A 115 -10.87 5.95 -0.97
C PHE A 115 -10.97 6.30 -2.45
N ALA A 116 -11.29 7.56 -2.76
CA ALA A 116 -11.19 8.07 -4.13
C ALA A 116 -9.72 8.26 -4.54
N SER A 117 -9.44 8.28 -5.83
CA SER A 117 -8.07 8.51 -6.34
C SER A 117 -7.47 9.83 -5.86
N SER A 118 -8.31 10.83 -5.58
CA SER A 118 -7.91 12.12 -5.02
C SER A 118 -7.38 12.08 -3.58
N HIS A 119 -7.53 10.96 -2.88
CA HIS A 119 -6.96 10.74 -1.55
C HIS A 119 -5.53 10.19 -1.57
N PHE A 120 -4.99 9.90 -2.76
CA PHE A 120 -3.63 9.42 -2.92
C PHE A 120 -2.78 10.46 -3.64
N ASP A 121 -1.62 10.81 -3.10
CA ASP A 121 -0.69 11.74 -3.73
C ASP A 121 -0.05 11.11 -4.98
N SER A 122 0.13 9.79 -5.00
CA SER A 122 0.53 9.01 -6.17
C SER A 122 -0.16 7.65 -6.18
N LEU A 123 -0.48 7.16 -7.39
CA LEU A 123 -1.00 5.81 -7.62
C LEU A 123 0.09 4.84 -8.10
N THR A 124 1.32 5.30 -8.24
CA THR A 124 2.45 4.51 -8.71
C THR A 124 3.71 4.86 -7.93
N GLY A 125 4.64 3.93 -7.87
CA GLY A 125 5.93 4.17 -7.24
C GLY A 125 6.92 3.03 -7.50
N THR A 126 8.01 3.05 -6.75
CA THR A 126 9.06 2.02 -6.84
C THR A 126 9.39 1.49 -5.46
N PHE A 127 9.75 0.23 -5.37
CA PHE A 127 10.30 -0.39 -4.19
C PHE A 127 11.32 -1.47 -4.58
N ASP A 128 12.57 -1.29 -4.18
CA ASP A 128 13.68 -2.15 -4.58
C ASP A 128 13.78 -2.30 -6.12
N THR A 129 13.56 -3.48 -6.63
CA THR A 129 13.60 -3.81 -8.06
C THR A 129 12.22 -3.91 -8.70
N TYR A 130 11.20 -3.38 -8.06
CA TYR A 130 9.82 -3.41 -8.52
C TYR A 130 9.29 -2.00 -8.78
N ASN A 131 8.45 -1.88 -9.81
CA ASN A 131 7.48 -0.79 -9.90
C ASN A 131 6.18 -1.29 -9.29
N TRP A 132 5.45 -0.41 -8.61
CA TRP A 132 4.12 -0.72 -8.10
C TRP A 132 3.08 0.27 -8.63
N GLU A 133 1.83 -0.21 -8.69
CA GLU A 133 0.66 0.55 -9.11
C GLU A 133 -0.54 0.18 -8.24
N LEU A 134 -1.33 1.20 -7.88
CA LEU A 134 -2.64 1.07 -7.24
C LEU A 134 -3.73 1.16 -8.29
N THR A 135 -4.61 0.17 -8.34
CA THR A 135 -5.79 0.13 -9.21
C THR A 135 -7.05 -0.11 -8.40
N SER A 136 -8.12 0.64 -8.71
CA SER A 136 -9.38 0.50 -7.99
C SER A 136 -10.38 -0.37 -8.73
N ARG A 137 -11.24 -1.03 -7.97
CA ARG A 137 -12.45 -1.71 -8.44
C ARG A 137 -13.59 -1.51 -7.46
N THR A 138 -14.82 -1.53 -7.97
CA THR A 138 -16.02 -1.42 -7.13
C THR A 138 -16.79 -2.73 -7.18
N VAL A 139 -17.16 -3.25 -6.02
CA VAL A 139 -18.02 -4.42 -5.90
C VAL A 139 -19.16 -4.06 -4.95
N SER A 140 -20.39 -4.06 -5.47
CA SER A 140 -21.58 -3.56 -4.76
C SER A 140 -21.41 -2.11 -4.30
N ASP A 141 -21.36 -1.86 -3.00
CA ASP A 141 -21.19 -0.54 -2.39
C ASP A 141 -19.80 -0.34 -1.74
N ILE A 142 -18.81 -1.13 -2.16
CA ILE A 142 -17.44 -1.07 -1.62
C ILE A 142 -16.46 -0.78 -2.75
N VAL A 143 -15.61 0.21 -2.57
CA VAL A 143 -14.42 0.47 -3.38
C VAL A 143 -13.25 -0.27 -2.76
N TYR A 144 -12.57 -1.04 -3.57
CA TYR A 144 -11.33 -1.76 -3.24
C TYR A 144 -10.18 -1.21 -4.06
N TRP A 145 -9.01 -1.21 -3.50
CA TRP A 145 -7.76 -0.88 -4.17
C TRP A 145 -6.79 -2.04 -4.06
N ASP A 146 -6.28 -2.46 -5.20
CA ASP A 146 -5.31 -3.53 -5.34
C ASP A 146 -3.94 -2.92 -5.63
N LEU A 147 -2.89 -3.47 -5.02
CA LEU A 147 -1.49 -3.06 -5.22
C LEU A 147 -0.80 -4.12 -6.09
N THR A 148 -0.32 -3.73 -7.25
CA THR A 148 0.35 -4.65 -8.18
C THR A 148 1.83 -4.30 -8.30
N PHE A 149 2.70 -5.29 -8.11
CA PHE A 149 4.13 -5.17 -8.33
C PHE A 149 4.54 -5.84 -9.65
N THR A 150 5.32 -5.10 -10.43
CA THR A 150 5.97 -5.58 -11.66
C THR A 150 7.47 -5.40 -11.56
N ASN A 151 8.25 -6.33 -12.10
CA ASN A 151 9.70 -6.17 -12.13
C ASN A 151 10.09 -4.91 -12.90
N SER A 152 10.89 -4.04 -12.29
CA SER A 152 11.42 -2.84 -12.95
C SER A 152 12.60 -3.16 -13.89
N ARG A 153 13.17 -4.37 -13.78
CA ARG A 153 14.28 -4.78 -14.65
C ARG A 153 13.76 -5.06 -16.05
N THR A 154 14.06 -4.18 -16.97
CA THR A 154 14.11 -4.53 -18.39
C THR A 154 15.16 -5.61 -18.60
N SER A 155 14.84 -6.63 -19.41
CA SER A 155 15.85 -7.65 -19.76
C SER A 155 17.13 -6.97 -20.26
N TYR A 156 18.28 -7.57 -20.03
CA TYR A 156 19.57 -7.04 -20.51
C TYR A 156 19.54 -6.70 -22.00
N THR A 157 18.82 -7.47 -22.80
CA THR A 157 18.60 -7.27 -24.23
C THR A 157 17.89 -5.97 -24.57
N THR A 158 16.96 -5.50 -23.73
CA THR A 158 16.22 -4.23 -23.99
C THR A 158 17.01 -2.98 -23.58
N ARG A 159 18.02 -3.11 -22.70
CA ARG A 159 18.87 -2.00 -22.25
C ARG A 159 20.05 -1.72 -23.18
N VAL A 160 20.36 -2.65 -24.06
CA VAL A 160 21.55 -2.54 -24.95
C VAL A 160 21.11 -2.06 -26.32
N THR A 161 21.08 -0.73 -26.50
CA THR A 161 20.64 -0.07 -27.74
C THR A 161 21.76 0.18 -28.75
N THR A 162 23.02 -0.14 -28.43
CA THR A 162 24.16 0.06 -29.35
C THR A 162 24.76 -1.27 -29.79
N THR A 163 25.08 -1.39 -31.07
CA THR A 163 25.57 -2.61 -31.72
C THR A 163 26.81 -3.25 -31.06
N LYS A 164 27.60 -2.48 -30.32
CA LYS A 164 28.76 -3.00 -29.57
C LYS A 164 28.42 -3.63 -28.27
N LEU A 165 27.36 -3.15 -27.59
CA LEU A 165 26.90 -3.67 -26.30
C LEU A 165 25.96 -4.88 -26.46
N SER A 166 25.21 -4.98 -27.59
CA SER A 166 24.39 -6.17 -27.88
C SER A 166 25.23 -7.44 -28.02
N LYS A 167 26.42 -7.33 -28.66
CA LYS A 167 27.34 -8.49 -28.75
C LYS A 167 27.89 -8.96 -27.38
N ILE A 168 28.08 -8.06 -26.43
CA ILE A 168 28.51 -8.41 -25.08
C ILE A 168 27.38 -9.11 -24.35
N ALA A 169 26.13 -8.66 -24.47
CA ALA A 169 24.97 -9.30 -23.89
C ALA A 169 24.74 -10.70 -24.45
N GLU A 170 24.88 -10.91 -25.76
CA GLU A 170 24.81 -12.23 -26.40
C GLU A 170 25.89 -13.20 -25.89
N ILE A 171 27.10 -12.71 -25.61
CA ILE A 171 28.18 -13.53 -25.04
C ILE A 171 27.81 -13.97 -23.61
N PHE A 172 27.27 -13.10 -22.78
CA PHE A 172 26.84 -13.43 -21.42
C PHE A 172 25.68 -14.43 -21.42
N GLU A 173 24.70 -14.28 -22.31
CA GLU A 173 23.62 -15.26 -22.45
C GLU A 173 24.13 -16.62 -22.93
N THR A 174 25.09 -16.65 -23.85
CA THR A 174 25.71 -17.90 -24.34
C THR A 174 26.52 -18.61 -23.27
N ILE A 175 27.18 -17.86 -22.38
CA ILE A 175 27.93 -18.44 -21.25
C ILE A 175 26.95 -19.03 -20.22
N ASN A 176 25.86 -18.34 -19.94
CA ASN A 176 24.86 -18.77 -18.96
C ASN A 176 24.07 -20.01 -19.40
N THR A 177 23.87 -20.20 -20.72
CA THR A 177 23.17 -21.38 -21.27
C THR A 177 24.10 -22.61 -21.41
N ARG A 178 25.44 -22.45 -21.38
CA ARG A 178 26.40 -23.56 -21.43
C ARG A 178 26.89 -24.07 -20.07
N GLY A 179 26.48 -23.39 -19.01
CA GLY A 179 26.82 -23.73 -17.61
C GLY A 179 25.81 -24.59 -16.88
N ASN A 180 24.78 -25.13 -17.56
CA ASN A 180 23.82 -26.11 -17.02
C ASN A 180 23.97 -27.45 -17.73
#